data_a08192f40dc105a612fd804323cf3888
#
_entry.id   a08192f40dc105a612fd804323cf3888
#
_cell.length_a   1.000
_cell.length_b   1.000
_cell.length_c   1.000
_cell.angle_alpha   90.00
_cell.angle_beta   90.00
_cell.angle_gamma   90.00
#
_symmetry.space_group_name_H-M   'P 1'
#
loop_
_entity.id
_entity.type
_entity.pdbx_description
1 polymer ?
#
loop_
_entity_poly.entity_id
_entity_poly.type
_entity_poly.pdbx_seq_one_letter_code
_entity_poly.pdbx_strand_id
1 'polypeptide(L)'
;LVRETEHAYHGMGLKDLCTKMFTAMKKLGTTKALSAGFSVLPHPDMTPVEAYENLVHNNVEAVSIDDMATRTVATGVVPYPPGIPLLMPGENAGAADGPILGYLKALQAFDRDFPGFGHDTHGVEIRDGMYYVLCIKKA
;
A
#
# COMPACT_ATOMS: atom_id res chain seq x y z
N LEU A 1 -20.06 0.35 -8.96
CA LEU A 1 -19.34 -0.91 -8.70
C LEU A 1 -19.71 -1.98 -9.71
N VAL A 2 -21.00 -2.38 -9.85
CA VAL A 2 -21.45 -3.48 -10.74
C VAL A 2 -21.13 -3.20 -12.22
N ARG A 3 -21.33 -1.97 -12.69
CA ARG A 3 -21.03 -1.60 -14.08
C ARG A 3 -19.54 -1.55 -14.39
N GLU A 4 -18.72 -1.12 -13.46
CA GLU A 4 -17.26 -1.11 -13.60
C GLU A 4 -16.70 -2.52 -13.64
N THR A 5 -17.21 -3.41 -12.81
CA THR A 5 -16.81 -4.83 -12.80
C THR A 5 -17.27 -5.57 -14.06
N GLU A 6 -18.47 -5.30 -14.58
CA GLU A 6 -18.92 -5.88 -15.85
C GLU A 6 -18.00 -5.46 -17.01
N HIS A 7 -17.57 -4.19 -17.06
CA HIS A 7 -16.67 -3.69 -18.10
C HIS A 7 -15.27 -4.29 -17.99
N ALA A 8 -14.72 -4.38 -16.77
CA ALA A 8 -13.37 -4.89 -16.54
C ALA A 8 -13.24 -6.40 -16.77
N TYR A 9 -14.32 -7.17 -16.58
CA TYR A 9 -14.26 -8.64 -16.59
C TYR A 9 -15.04 -9.27 -17.76
N HIS A 10 -15.58 -8.48 -18.68
CA HIS A 10 -16.19 -8.93 -19.96
C HIS A 10 -17.18 -10.11 -19.83
N GLY A 11 -18.04 -10.08 -18.81
CA GLY A 11 -19.03 -11.14 -18.57
C GLY A 11 -18.47 -12.45 -18.03
N MET A 12 -17.25 -12.41 -17.45
CA MET A 12 -16.65 -13.58 -16.79
C MET A 12 -17.53 -14.10 -15.65
N GLY A 13 -17.72 -15.42 -15.57
CA GLY A 13 -18.46 -16.04 -14.48
C GLY A 13 -17.74 -15.86 -13.13
N LEU A 14 -18.52 -15.79 -12.05
CA LEU A 14 -17.99 -15.61 -10.69
C LEU A 14 -16.92 -16.66 -10.31
N LYS A 15 -17.15 -17.92 -10.68
CA LYS A 15 -16.20 -19.01 -10.42
C LYS A 15 -14.84 -18.75 -11.09
N ASP A 16 -14.87 -18.32 -12.35
CA ASP A 16 -13.66 -18.05 -13.12
C ASP A 16 -12.90 -16.85 -12.57
N LEU A 17 -13.63 -15.79 -12.19
CA LEU A 17 -13.07 -14.63 -11.54
C LEU A 17 -12.40 -14.99 -10.21
N CYS A 18 -13.08 -15.71 -9.33
CA CYS A 18 -12.51 -16.18 -8.06
C CYS A 18 -11.26 -17.04 -8.28
N THR A 19 -11.27 -17.91 -9.30
CA THR A 19 -10.12 -18.74 -9.65
C THR A 19 -8.93 -17.89 -10.12
N LYS A 20 -9.19 -16.87 -10.95
CA LYS A 20 -8.15 -15.91 -11.39
C LYS A 20 -7.57 -15.14 -10.22
N MET A 21 -8.42 -14.58 -9.34
CA MET A 21 -7.97 -13.84 -8.16
C MET A 21 -7.12 -14.73 -7.25
N PHE A 22 -7.57 -15.93 -6.96
CA PHE A 22 -6.82 -16.87 -6.13
C PHE A 22 -5.46 -17.25 -6.74
N THR A 23 -5.42 -17.45 -8.05
CA THR A 23 -4.17 -17.74 -8.78
C THR A 23 -3.21 -16.55 -8.73
N ALA A 24 -3.74 -15.33 -8.90
CA ALA A 24 -2.95 -14.11 -8.79
C ALA A 24 -2.39 -13.91 -7.37
N MET A 25 -3.21 -14.10 -6.33
CA MET A 25 -2.77 -14.03 -4.93
C MET A 25 -1.64 -15.02 -4.63
N LYS A 26 -1.75 -16.25 -5.15
CA LYS A 26 -0.67 -17.24 -5.02
C LYS A 26 0.59 -16.81 -5.75
N LYS A 27 0.48 -16.32 -6.98
CA LYS A 27 1.62 -15.86 -7.80
C LYS A 27 2.32 -14.66 -7.16
N LEU A 28 1.56 -13.71 -6.65
CA LEU A 28 2.08 -12.52 -5.93
C LEU A 28 2.59 -12.85 -4.53
N GLY A 29 2.27 -14.03 -4.00
CA GLY A 29 2.67 -14.44 -2.66
C GLY A 29 2.08 -13.55 -1.57
N THR A 30 0.85 -13.03 -1.75
CA THR A 30 0.25 -12.02 -0.88
C THR A 30 0.20 -12.42 0.59
N THR A 31 -0.11 -13.68 0.90
CA THR A 31 -0.12 -14.19 2.30
C THR A 31 1.28 -14.15 2.92
N LYS A 32 2.31 -14.54 2.16
CA LYS A 32 3.69 -14.47 2.63
C LYS A 32 4.16 -13.02 2.79
N ALA A 33 3.81 -12.16 1.85
CA ALA A 33 4.12 -10.74 1.90
C ALA A 33 3.44 -10.05 3.09
N LEU A 34 2.17 -10.35 3.37
CA LEU A 34 1.44 -9.90 4.55
C LEU A 34 2.17 -10.29 5.83
N SER A 35 2.46 -11.57 5.99
CA SER A 35 3.17 -12.09 7.18
C SER A 35 4.53 -11.43 7.34
N ALA A 36 5.29 -11.26 6.27
CA ALA A 36 6.60 -10.61 6.30
C ALA A 36 6.50 -9.13 6.66
N GLY A 37 5.54 -8.40 6.05
CA GLY A 37 5.34 -6.96 6.31
C GLY A 37 5.04 -6.65 7.77
N PHE A 38 4.22 -7.49 8.42
CA PHE A 38 3.87 -7.31 9.84
C PHE A 38 4.81 -8.02 10.82
N SER A 39 5.84 -8.72 10.35
CA SER A 39 6.83 -9.37 11.22
C SER A 39 8.01 -8.45 11.59
N VAL A 40 8.10 -7.29 10.99
CA VAL A 40 9.15 -6.29 11.26
C VAL A 40 8.55 -5.05 11.92
N LEU A 41 9.32 -4.43 12.78
CA LEU A 41 8.97 -3.12 13.33
C LEU A 41 9.71 -2.05 12.52
N PRO A 42 8.99 -1.07 11.94
CA PRO A 42 9.61 0.05 11.27
C PRO A 42 10.48 0.87 12.23
N HIS A 43 11.55 1.47 11.71
CA HIS A 43 12.39 2.38 12.48
C HIS A 43 11.73 3.76 12.58
N PRO A 44 11.52 4.34 13.76
CA PRO A 44 11.04 5.70 13.90
C PRO A 44 12.20 6.70 13.65
N ASP A 45 12.05 7.54 12.61
CA ASP A 45 12.99 8.63 12.33
C ASP A 45 12.63 9.89 13.13
N MET A 46 11.35 10.03 13.47
CA MET A 46 10.81 11.13 14.26
C MET A 46 9.54 10.69 14.99
N THR A 47 9.11 11.51 15.93
CA THR A 47 7.85 11.28 16.65
C THR A 47 6.63 11.54 15.75
N PRO A 48 5.45 10.94 16.03
CA PRO A 48 4.23 11.25 15.31
C PRO A 48 3.84 12.73 15.37
N VAL A 49 4.18 13.44 16.46
CA VAL A 49 3.93 14.89 16.61
C VAL A 49 4.78 15.68 15.61
N GLU A 50 6.07 15.38 15.50
CA GLU A 50 6.96 16.01 14.53
C GLU A 50 6.54 15.72 13.09
N ALA A 51 6.08 14.51 12.80
CA ALA A 51 5.54 14.17 11.49
C ALA A 51 4.27 14.97 11.18
N TYR A 52 3.38 15.14 12.16
CA TYR A 52 2.18 15.97 12.04
C TYR A 52 2.53 17.47 11.82
N GLU A 53 3.52 18.02 12.52
CA GLU A 53 3.98 19.38 12.30
C GLU A 53 4.50 19.57 10.87
N ASN A 54 5.26 18.62 10.33
CA ASN A 54 5.66 18.63 8.92
C ASN A 54 4.47 18.62 7.96
N LEU A 55 3.44 17.82 8.27
CA LEU A 55 2.22 17.78 7.47
C LEU A 55 1.49 19.13 7.47
N VAL A 56 1.28 19.73 8.64
CA VAL A 56 0.59 21.03 8.80
C VAL A 56 1.34 22.16 8.09
N HIS A 57 2.67 22.16 8.12
CA HIS A 57 3.52 23.13 7.45
C HIS A 57 3.77 22.84 5.96
N ASN A 58 3.06 21.87 5.38
CA ASN A 58 3.21 21.45 3.98
C ASN A 58 4.64 21.02 3.59
N ASN A 59 5.40 20.52 4.57
CA ASN A 59 6.73 19.96 4.36
C ASN A 59 6.67 18.47 4.00
N VAL A 60 5.73 18.12 3.13
CA VAL A 60 5.46 16.75 2.68
C VAL A 60 5.31 16.68 1.16
N GLU A 61 5.55 15.52 0.61
CA GLU A 61 5.35 15.23 -0.81
C GLU A 61 4.77 13.83 -1.00
N ALA A 62 3.96 13.66 -2.05
CA ALA A 62 3.45 12.34 -2.43
C ALA A 62 4.54 11.57 -3.17
N VAL A 63 4.90 10.40 -2.65
CA VAL A 63 5.96 9.54 -3.18
C VAL A 63 5.36 8.21 -3.60
N SER A 64 5.70 7.74 -4.80
CA SER A 64 5.29 6.40 -5.24
C SER A 64 5.93 5.33 -4.35
N ILE A 65 5.26 4.20 -4.15
CA ILE A 65 5.85 3.12 -3.34
C ILE A 65 7.14 2.55 -3.97
N ASP A 66 7.37 2.75 -5.25
CA ASP A 66 8.59 2.34 -5.93
C ASP A 66 9.80 3.21 -5.54
N ASP A 67 9.53 4.51 -5.22
CA ASP A 67 10.53 5.49 -4.81
C ASP A 67 10.56 5.70 -3.29
N MET A 68 9.78 4.93 -2.54
CA MET A 68 9.54 5.13 -1.11
C MET A 68 10.65 4.56 -0.21
N ALA A 69 11.63 3.88 -0.79
CA ALA A 69 12.75 3.32 -0.01
C ALA A 69 13.45 4.39 0.84
N THR A 70 13.64 4.07 2.12
CA THR A 70 14.26 4.97 3.12
C THR A 70 13.54 6.32 3.32
N ARG A 71 12.29 6.42 2.91
CA ARG A 71 11.47 7.63 3.16
C ARG A 71 10.73 7.50 4.48
N THR A 72 10.61 8.62 5.16
CA THR A 72 9.82 8.75 6.39
C THR A 72 8.41 9.15 6.03
N VAL A 73 7.41 8.38 6.48
CA VAL A 73 6.01 8.67 6.19
C VAL A 73 5.47 9.79 7.08
N ALA A 74 4.69 10.70 6.50
CA ALA A 74 4.03 11.77 7.23
C ALA A 74 2.68 11.34 7.80
N THR A 75 2.05 10.32 7.22
CA THR A 75 0.74 9.78 7.61
C THR A 75 0.83 8.28 7.84
N GLY A 76 -0.10 7.74 8.64
CA GLY A 76 -0.16 6.29 8.83
C GLY A 76 -0.56 5.56 7.56
N VAL A 77 0.01 4.39 7.32
CA VAL A 77 -0.36 3.48 6.23
C VAL A 77 -1.01 2.23 6.82
N VAL A 78 -2.31 2.06 6.58
CA VAL A 78 -3.12 1.03 7.24
C VAL A 78 -3.88 0.21 6.19
N PRO A 79 -3.36 -0.93 5.75
CA PRO A 79 -4.09 -1.83 4.86
C PRO A 79 -5.32 -2.44 5.55
N TYR A 80 -6.45 -2.47 4.86
CA TYR A 80 -7.66 -3.10 5.33
C TYR A 80 -8.17 -4.15 4.31
N PRO A 81 -8.40 -5.38 4.72
CA PRO A 81 -8.04 -6.01 5.99
C PRO A 81 -6.53 -6.19 6.16
N PRO A 82 -5.96 -6.29 7.40
CA PRO A 82 -6.66 -6.44 8.69
C PRO A 82 -6.98 -5.16 9.43
N GLY A 83 -6.59 -3.95 8.95
CA GLY A 83 -6.79 -2.69 9.65
C GLY A 83 -5.76 -2.44 10.77
N ILE A 84 -4.61 -3.07 10.68
CA ILE A 84 -3.46 -2.85 11.55
C ILE A 84 -2.50 -1.88 10.85
N PRO A 85 -1.99 -0.84 11.53
CA PRO A 85 -1.00 0.04 10.94
C PRO A 85 0.25 -0.74 10.49
N LEU A 86 0.60 -0.61 9.21
CA LEU A 86 1.85 -1.12 8.66
C LEU A 86 3.00 -0.13 8.89
N LEU A 87 2.66 1.16 8.81
CA LEU A 87 3.54 2.28 9.12
C LEU A 87 2.77 3.32 9.93
N MET A 88 3.38 3.85 10.97
CA MET A 88 2.89 4.99 11.74
C MET A 88 3.55 6.29 11.26
N PRO A 89 2.93 7.47 11.47
CA PRO A 89 3.56 8.74 11.14
C PRO A 89 4.93 8.87 11.80
N GLY A 90 5.95 9.29 11.04
CA GLY A 90 7.33 9.42 11.51
C GLY A 90 8.18 8.17 11.34
N GLU A 91 7.63 7.07 10.90
CA GLU A 91 8.37 5.83 10.65
C GLU A 91 8.96 5.77 9.24
N ASN A 92 10.10 5.07 9.13
CA ASN A 92 10.81 4.84 7.88
C ASN A 92 10.25 3.62 7.14
N ALA A 93 10.03 3.77 5.84
CA ALA A 93 9.50 2.70 4.99
C ALA A 93 10.46 1.51 4.78
N GLY A 94 11.71 1.67 5.16
CA GLY A 94 12.74 0.64 5.04
C GLY A 94 13.37 0.53 3.65
N ALA A 95 14.05 -0.58 3.40
CA ALA A 95 14.75 -0.83 2.15
C ALA A 95 13.78 -1.10 0.98
N ALA A 96 14.25 -0.87 -0.25
CA ALA A 96 13.46 -1.06 -1.47
C ALA A 96 12.95 -2.51 -1.66
N ASP A 97 13.72 -3.48 -1.20
CA ASP A 97 13.42 -4.91 -1.17
C ASP A 97 12.94 -5.39 0.21
N GLY A 98 12.68 -4.44 1.12
CA GLY A 98 12.21 -4.72 2.47
C GLY A 98 10.77 -5.25 2.50
N PRO A 99 10.40 -5.95 3.60
CA PRO A 99 9.12 -6.64 3.69
C PRO A 99 7.91 -5.69 3.70
N ILE A 100 8.05 -4.47 4.20
CA ILE A 100 6.99 -3.45 4.22
C ILE A 100 6.64 -3.03 2.79
N LEU A 101 7.64 -2.59 2.01
CA LEU A 101 7.44 -2.21 0.61
C LEU A 101 7.06 -3.41 -0.25
N GLY A 102 7.60 -4.59 0.04
CA GLY A 102 7.23 -5.84 -0.62
C GLY A 102 5.73 -6.14 -0.48
N TYR A 103 5.16 -5.93 0.70
CA TYR A 103 3.73 -6.10 0.92
C TYR A 103 2.90 -5.05 0.19
N LEU A 104 3.23 -3.77 0.28
CA LEU A 104 2.52 -2.70 -0.44
C LEU A 104 2.56 -2.90 -1.97
N LYS A 105 3.69 -3.34 -2.52
CA LYS A 105 3.83 -3.67 -3.94
C LYS A 105 2.96 -4.85 -4.36
N ALA A 106 2.83 -5.86 -3.50
CA ALA A 106 1.93 -7.00 -3.75
C ALA A 106 0.46 -6.57 -3.76
N LEU A 107 0.05 -5.68 -2.84
CA LEU A 107 -1.31 -5.09 -2.83
C LEU A 107 -1.55 -4.26 -4.10
N GLN A 108 -0.65 -3.35 -4.45
CA GLN A 108 -0.74 -2.52 -5.65
C GLN A 108 -0.90 -3.37 -6.92
N ALA A 109 -0.10 -4.42 -7.06
CA ALA A 109 -0.16 -5.30 -8.22
C ALA A 109 -1.51 -6.02 -8.30
N PHE A 110 -2.03 -6.52 -7.18
CA PHE A 110 -3.34 -7.16 -7.13
C PHE A 110 -4.46 -6.16 -7.47
N ASP A 111 -4.46 -4.98 -6.86
CA ASP A 111 -5.51 -3.97 -7.05
C ASP A 111 -5.56 -3.46 -8.50
N ARG A 112 -4.41 -3.33 -9.14
CA ARG A 112 -4.32 -2.98 -10.56
C ARG A 112 -4.89 -4.07 -11.46
N ASP A 113 -4.64 -5.34 -11.13
CA ASP A 113 -5.08 -6.47 -11.94
C ASP A 113 -6.56 -6.81 -11.71
N PHE A 114 -7.14 -6.37 -10.59
CA PHE A 114 -8.53 -6.65 -10.21
C PHE A 114 -9.29 -5.38 -9.81
N PRO A 115 -9.58 -4.46 -10.77
CA PRO A 115 -10.36 -3.25 -10.50
C PRO A 115 -11.73 -3.58 -9.89
N GLY A 116 -12.11 -2.85 -8.85
CA GLY A 116 -13.34 -3.08 -8.08
C GLY A 116 -13.22 -4.09 -6.93
N PHE A 117 -12.09 -4.81 -6.83
CA PHE A 117 -11.76 -5.73 -5.73
C PHE A 117 -10.48 -5.30 -4.99
N GLY A 118 -10.08 -4.05 -5.15
CA GLY A 118 -8.90 -3.51 -4.52
C GLY A 118 -8.99 -3.46 -3.00
N HIS A 119 -7.83 -3.41 -2.38
CA HIS A 119 -7.71 -3.24 -0.93
C HIS A 119 -7.99 -1.78 -0.55
N ASP A 120 -8.64 -1.56 0.58
CA ASP A 120 -8.76 -0.24 1.18
C ASP A 120 -7.52 0.00 2.06
N THR A 121 -6.56 0.75 1.54
CA THR A 121 -5.32 1.08 2.26
C THR A 121 -5.35 2.55 2.65
N HIS A 122 -5.70 2.83 3.92
CA HIS A 122 -5.69 4.19 4.44
C HIS A 122 -4.27 4.78 4.41
N GLY A 123 -4.17 6.07 4.07
CA GLY A 123 -2.89 6.76 3.91
C GLY A 123 -2.21 6.53 2.56
N VAL A 124 -2.86 5.79 1.67
CA VAL A 124 -2.43 5.60 0.28
C VAL A 124 -3.39 6.33 -0.66
N GLU A 125 -2.85 7.10 -1.58
CA GLU A 125 -3.58 7.66 -2.72
C GLU A 125 -3.27 6.83 -3.96
N ILE A 126 -4.32 6.45 -4.71
CA ILE A 126 -4.16 5.67 -5.94
C ILE A 126 -4.28 6.62 -7.13
N ARG A 127 -3.22 6.68 -7.95
CA ARG A 127 -3.19 7.45 -9.20
C ARG A 127 -2.75 6.51 -10.33
N ASP A 128 -3.59 6.34 -11.33
CA ASP A 128 -3.32 5.47 -12.48
C ASP A 128 -2.87 4.03 -12.10
N GLY A 129 -3.49 3.48 -11.05
CA GLY A 129 -3.17 2.13 -10.53
C GLY A 129 -1.86 2.06 -9.73
N MET A 130 -1.22 3.18 -9.45
CA MET A 130 -0.01 3.29 -8.63
C MET A 130 -0.35 3.86 -7.25
N TYR A 131 0.31 3.33 -6.24
CA TYR A 131 0.18 3.77 -4.85
C TYR A 131 1.14 4.91 -4.55
N TYR A 132 0.62 5.98 -3.94
CA TYR A 132 1.38 7.12 -3.44
C TYR A 132 1.12 7.31 -1.95
N VAL A 133 2.16 7.63 -1.21
CA VAL A 133 2.10 7.90 0.23
C VAL A 133 2.71 9.27 0.49
N LEU A 134 2.12 10.02 1.42
CA LEU A 134 2.72 11.28 1.87
C LEU A 134 3.94 11.00 2.73
N CYS A 135 5.10 11.42 2.25
CA CYS A 135 6.38 11.35 2.96
C CYS A 135 6.90 12.74 3.30
N ILE A 136 7.70 12.83 4.35
CA ILE A 136 8.43 14.05 4.69
C ILE A 136 9.38 14.39 3.54
N LYS A 137 9.45 15.67 3.13
CA LYS A 137 10.40 16.13 2.11
C LYS A 137 11.83 15.86 2.55
N LYS A 138 12.67 15.45 1.60
CA LYS A 138 14.11 15.38 1.83
C LYS A 138 14.66 16.83 1.90
N ALA A 139 15.51 17.05 2.90
CA ALA A 139 16.25 18.30 3.00
C ALA A 139 17.19 18.48 1.81
#